data_a38b5fd6aa7e17162e49220e88989779
#
_entry.id   a38b5fd6aa7e17162e49220e88989779
#
_cell.length_a   1.000
_cell.length_b   1.000
_cell.length_c   1.000
_cell.angle_alpha   90.00
_cell.angle_beta   90.00
_cell.angle_gamma   90.00
#
_symmetry.space_group_name_H-M   'P 1'
#
loop_
_entity.id
_entity.type
_entity.pdbx_description
1 polymer ?
#
loop_
_entity_poly.entity_id
_entity_poly.type
_entity_poly.pdbx_seq_one_letter_code
_entity_poly.pdbx_strand_id
1 'polypeptide(L)'
;MIGFTCGAFDLLHAGHIVMLEESRSRCDYLIVGLQTDPTIDRPEKNKPIQSVYERFVQLDAVKYIDNIIPYDTEESLIDLLKSQHIDIRFVGEDYRDRDFTGSDLPIEVQYTSRQHSFSSSGLRKRIEENEKPH
;
A
#
# COMPACT_ATOMS: atom_id res chain seq x y z
N MET A 1 -5.88 -14.79 12.08
CA MET A 1 -5.99 -13.31 12.10
C MET A 1 -5.90 -12.76 10.68
N ILE A 2 -6.83 -11.91 10.33
CA ILE A 2 -6.87 -11.26 9.02
C ILE A 2 -6.23 -9.88 9.12
N GLY A 3 -5.15 -9.68 8.34
CA GLY A 3 -4.46 -8.40 8.26
C GLY A 3 -4.81 -7.66 6.98
N PHE A 4 -4.66 -6.34 7.00
CA PHE A 4 -4.96 -5.46 5.88
C PHE A 4 -3.91 -4.37 5.74
N THR A 5 -3.52 -4.11 4.51
CA THR A 5 -2.74 -2.93 4.15
C THR A 5 -3.24 -2.40 2.82
N CYS A 6 -3.03 -1.12 2.54
CA CYS A 6 -3.52 -0.53 1.29
C CYS A 6 -2.54 0.51 0.73
N GLY A 7 -2.67 0.76 -0.55
CA GLY A 7 -1.90 1.77 -1.26
C GLY A 7 -2.09 1.66 -2.75
N ALA A 8 -1.46 2.55 -3.49
CA ALA A 8 -1.48 2.53 -4.94
C ALA A 8 -0.53 1.46 -5.51
N PHE A 9 0.55 1.17 -4.81
CA PHE A 9 1.57 0.19 -5.22
C PHE A 9 2.08 0.44 -6.65
N ASP A 10 2.29 1.71 -6.96
CA ASP A 10 2.83 2.12 -8.26
C ASP A 10 4.32 1.84 -8.32
N LEU A 11 4.79 1.32 -9.45
CA LEU A 11 6.20 0.97 -9.64
C LEU A 11 6.70 0.05 -8.50
N LEU A 12 6.07 -1.11 -8.36
CA LEU A 12 6.38 -2.07 -7.29
C LEU A 12 7.89 -2.29 -7.16
N HIS A 13 8.41 -2.13 -5.95
CA HIS A 13 9.84 -2.24 -5.69
C HIS A 13 10.11 -2.99 -4.38
N ALA A 14 11.41 -3.16 -4.07
CA ALA A 14 11.83 -3.93 -2.89
C ALA A 14 11.23 -3.41 -1.59
N GLY A 15 11.04 -2.09 -1.45
CA GLY A 15 10.43 -1.52 -0.25
C GLY A 15 9.01 -2.00 -0.02
N HIS A 16 8.21 -2.11 -1.08
CA HIS A 16 6.87 -2.67 -1.01
C HIS A 16 6.92 -4.14 -0.56
N ILE A 17 7.84 -4.91 -1.12
CA ILE A 17 7.96 -6.35 -0.81
C ILE A 17 8.35 -6.56 0.66
N VAL A 18 9.31 -5.79 1.17
CA VAL A 18 9.74 -5.88 2.58
C VAL A 18 8.57 -5.56 3.52
N MET A 19 7.79 -4.53 3.21
CA MET A 19 6.63 -4.15 4.00
C MET A 19 5.56 -5.24 3.96
N LEU A 20 5.31 -5.83 2.81
CA LEU A 20 4.33 -6.92 2.66
C LEU A 20 4.77 -8.17 3.42
N GLU A 21 6.05 -8.51 3.39
CA GLU A 21 6.60 -9.61 4.16
C GLU A 21 6.41 -9.39 5.67
N GLU A 22 6.76 -8.20 6.15
CA GLU A 22 6.60 -7.83 7.56
C GLU A 22 5.14 -7.94 7.98
N SER A 23 4.22 -7.39 7.18
CA SER A 23 2.78 -7.45 7.46
C SER A 23 2.28 -8.89 7.52
N ARG A 24 2.64 -9.70 6.54
CA ARG A 24 2.20 -11.10 6.48
C ARG A 24 2.75 -11.92 7.65
N SER A 25 3.93 -11.60 8.15
CA SER A 25 4.51 -12.28 9.31
C SER A 25 3.73 -12.09 10.61
N ARG A 26 2.85 -11.08 10.65
CA ARG A 26 2.07 -10.75 11.86
C ARG A 26 0.60 -11.15 11.74
N CYS A 27 0.21 -11.83 10.68
CA CYS A 27 -1.16 -12.30 10.48
C CYS A 27 -1.16 -13.63 9.74
N ASP A 28 -2.33 -14.26 9.64
CA ASP A 28 -2.47 -15.54 8.95
C ASP A 28 -2.96 -15.39 7.51
N TYR A 29 -3.58 -14.26 7.22
CA TYR A 29 -4.18 -13.96 5.92
C TYR A 29 -4.08 -12.46 5.68
N LEU A 30 -3.41 -12.06 4.59
CA LEU A 30 -3.19 -10.65 4.28
C LEU A 30 -4.02 -10.22 3.08
N ILE A 31 -4.89 -9.24 3.31
CA ILE A 31 -5.65 -8.56 2.27
C ILE A 31 -4.94 -7.26 1.92
N VAL A 32 -4.74 -7.04 0.63
CA VAL A 32 -4.18 -5.78 0.12
C VAL A 32 -5.27 -5.00 -0.60
N GLY A 33 -5.53 -3.77 -0.14
CA GLY A 33 -6.38 -2.83 -0.85
C GLY A 33 -5.56 -2.11 -1.91
N LEU A 34 -5.95 -2.25 -3.17
CA LEU A 34 -5.28 -1.58 -4.28
C LEU A 34 -6.04 -0.34 -4.69
N GLN A 35 -5.49 0.83 -4.39
CA GLN A 35 -6.10 2.09 -4.77
C GLN A 35 -5.95 2.34 -6.26
N THR A 36 -7.09 2.51 -6.95
CA THR A 36 -7.10 2.64 -8.42
C THR A 36 -6.51 3.96 -8.86
N ASP A 37 -6.97 5.08 -8.27
CA ASP A 37 -6.48 6.40 -8.59
C ASP A 37 -6.63 7.35 -7.37
N PRO A 38 -5.53 7.65 -6.67
CA PRO A 38 -5.59 8.54 -5.51
C PRO A 38 -5.98 9.98 -5.85
N THR A 39 -5.93 10.38 -7.13
CA THR A 39 -6.30 11.74 -7.53
C THR A 39 -7.81 11.98 -7.53
N ILE A 40 -8.64 10.94 -7.46
CA ILE A 40 -10.09 11.08 -7.38
C ILE A 40 -10.49 11.89 -6.13
N ASP A 41 -9.95 11.53 -4.96
CA ASP A 41 -10.21 12.23 -3.71
C ASP A 41 -9.22 13.35 -3.43
N ARG A 42 -8.00 13.24 -3.94
CA ARG A 42 -6.89 14.15 -3.68
C ARG A 42 -6.22 14.56 -4.97
N PRO A 43 -6.76 15.58 -5.67
CA PRO A 43 -6.21 16.01 -6.96
C PRO A 43 -4.74 16.45 -6.91
N GLU A 44 -4.22 16.83 -5.72
CA GLU A 44 -2.83 17.20 -5.53
C GLU A 44 -1.86 16.01 -5.53
N LYS A 45 -2.38 14.80 -5.43
CA LYS A 45 -1.56 13.59 -5.48
C LYS A 45 -1.12 13.30 -6.91
N ASN A 46 -0.01 12.58 -7.03
CA ASN A 46 0.47 12.10 -8.33
C ASN A 46 -0.41 10.95 -8.80
N LYS A 47 -0.82 11.02 -10.06
CA LYS A 47 -1.51 9.91 -10.70
C LYS A 47 -0.52 8.75 -10.88
N PRO A 48 -0.93 7.48 -10.64
CA PRO A 48 -0.05 6.35 -10.87
C PRO A 48 0.45 6.29 -12.31
N ILE A 49 1.72 5.92 -12.47
CA ILE A 49 2.33 5.74 -13.79
C ILE A 49 1.81 4.47 -14.44
N GLN A 50 1.68 3.40 -13.65
CA GLN A 50 1.19 2.13 -14.13
C GLN A 50 -0.34 2.07 -14.06
N SER A 51 -0.95 1.34 -15.00
CA SER A 51 -2.39 1.08 -14.96
C SER A 51 -2.76 0.22 -13.75
N VAL A 52 -4.04 0.19 -13.41
CA VAL A 52 -4.55 -0.69 -12.35
C VAL A 52 -4.21 -2.14 -12.67
N TYR A 53 -4.38 -2.54 -13.92
CA TYR A 53 -4.09 -3.92 -14.36
C TYR A 53 -2.62 -4.28 -14.16
N GLU A 54 -1.70 -3.40 -14.57
CA GLU A 54 -0.27 -3.64 -14.37
C GLU A 54 0.07 -3.81 -12.89
N ARG A 55 -0.47 -2.94 -12.05
CA ARG A 55 -0.23 -2.99 -10.60
C ARG A 55 -0.85 -4.24 -9.98
N PHE A 56 -2.03 -4.61 -10.42
CA PHE A 56 -2.70 -5.84 -9.95
C PHE A 56 -1.88 -7.08 -10.31
N VAL A 57 -1.43 -7.19 -11.55
CA VAL A 57 -0.62 -8.33 -12.01
C VAL A 57 0.65 -8.49 -11.19
N GLN A 58 1.31 -7.37 -10.90
CA GLN A 58 2.53 -7.39 -10.09
C GLN A 58 2.26 -7.82 -8.66
N LEU A 59 1.21 -7.30 -8.03
CA LEU A 59 0.83 -7.66 -6.67
C LEU A 59 0.40 -9.12 -6.58
N ASP A 60 -0.32 -9.61 -7.59
CA ASP A 60 -0.81 -10.99 -7.62
C ASP A 60 0.33 -12.01 -7.63
N ALA A 61 1.51 -11.61 -8.09
CA ALA A 61 2.70 -12.45 -8.10
C ALA A 61 3.47 -12.44 -6.77
N VAL A 62 3.10 -11.59 -5.82
CA VAL A 62 3.78 -11.49 -4.53
C VAL A 62 3.27 -12.57 -3.59
N LYS A 63 4.18 -13.42 -3.14
CA LYS A 63 3.83 -14.60 -2.32
C LYS A 63 3.27 -14.28 -0.94
N TYR A 64 3.42 -13.06 -0.46
CA TYR A 64 2.97 -12.66 0.88
C TYR A 64 1.51 -12.19 0.90
N ILE A 65 0.88 -12.02 -0.26
CA ILE A 65 -0.48 -11.52 -0.38
C ILE A 65 -1.45 -12.68 -0.59
N ASP A 66 -2.52 -12.69 0.19
CA ASP A 66 -3.56 -13.73 0.07
C ASP A 66 -4.76 -13.27 -0.76
N ASN A 67 -5.07 -11.98 -0.74
CA ASN A 67 -6.17 -11.43 -1.53
C ASN A 67 -5.90 -9.96 -1.87
N ILE A 68 -6.35 -9.53 -3.05
CA ILE A 68 -6.22 -8.15 -3.51
C ILE A 68 -7.62 -7.63 -3.81
N ILE A 69 -7.98 -6.49 -3.21
CA ILE A 69 -9.28 -5.86 -3.43
C ILE A 69 -9.06 -4.43 -3.90
N PRO A 70 -9.41 -4.10 -5.15
CA PRO A 70 -9.33 -2.72 -5.64
C PRO A 70 -10.36 -1.83 -4.95
N TYR A 71 -10.02 -0.57 -4.74
CA TYR A 71 -10.94 0.45 -4.26
C TYR A 71 -10.62 1.79 -4.92
N ASP A 72 -11.63 2.64 -5.10
CA ASP A 72 -11.47 3.90 -5.83
C ASP A 72 -11.30 5.11 -4.91
N THR A 73 -12.11 5.20 -3.86
CA THR A 73 -12.18 6.38 -2.99
C THR A 73 -11.91 6.00 -1.53
N GLU A 74 -11.68 7.02 -0.70
CA GLU A 74 -11.53 6.82 0.75
C GLU A 74 -12.81 6.29 1.36
N GLU A 75 -13.99 6.69 0.83
CA GLU A 75 -15.28 6.15 1.25
C GLU A 75 -15.38 4.66 0.97
N SER A 76 -14.99 4.23 -0.24
CA SER A 76 -14.98 2.81 -0.59
C SER A 76 -13.96 2.01 0.24
N LEU A 77 -12.85 2.64 0.65
CA LEU A 77 -11.90 2.02 1.57
C LEU A 77 -12.54 1.75 2.94
N ILE A 78 -13.29 2.70 3.48
CA ILE A 78 -13.98 2.53 4.75
C ILE A 78 -14.99 1.38 4.65
N ASP A 79 -15.76 1.32 3.56
CA ASP A 79 -16.72 0.24 3.32
C ASP A 79 -16.01 -1.12 3.26
N LEU A 80 -14.85 -1.18 2.61
CA LEU A 80 -14.04 -2.39 2.53
C LEU A 80 -13.56 -2.83 3.92
N LEU A 81 -13.03 -1.89 4.70
CA LEU A 81 -12.55 -2.16 6.06
C LEU A 81 -13.67 -2.71 6.96
N LYS A 82 -14.89 -2.23 6.79
CA LYS A 82 -16.04 -2.70 7.57
C LYS A 82 -16.56 -4.07 7.13
N SER A 83 -16.43 -4.41 5.84
CA SER A 83 -17.02 -5.61 5.26
C SER A 83 -16.14 -6.86 5.34
N GLN A 84 -14.83 -6.72 5.52
CA GLN A 84 -13.87 -7.83 5.41
C GLN A 84 -13.45 -8.45 6.74
N HIS A 85 -14.06 -8.08 7.85
CA HIS A 85 -13.73 -8.63 9.19
C HIS A 85 -12.24 -8.56 9.50
N ILE A 86 -11.64 -7.41 9.28
CA ILE A 86 -10.21 -7.21 9.46
C ILE A 86 -9.86 -7.11 10.94
N ASP A 87 -8.88 -7.91 11.37
CA ASP A 87 -8.39 -7.91 12.75
C ASP A 87 -7.28 -6.89 12.99
N ILE A 88 -6.36 -6.75 12.03
CA ILE A 88 -5.20 -5.86 12.14
C ILE A 88 -5.06 -5.06 10.86
N ARG A 89 -4.85 -3.75 11.00
CA ARG A 89 -4.48 -2.89 9.89
C ARG A 89 -3.01 -2.49 10.01
N PHE A 90 -2.24 -2.72 8.95
CA PHE A 90 -0.84 -2.33 8.88
C PHE A 90 -0.70 -0.99 8.18
N VAL A 91 0.00 -0.07 8.82
CA VAL A 91 0.22 1.29 8.34
C VAL A 91 1.71 1.62 8.47
N GLY A 92 2.25 2.39 7.55
CA GLY A 92 3.65 2.79 7.62
C GLY A 92 3.95 3.60 8.88
N GLU A 93 5.14 3.46 9.42
CA GLU A 93 5.60 4.14 10.63
C GLU A 93 5.43 5.66 10.55
N ASP A 94 5.48 6.23 9.34
CA ASP A 94 5.28 7.66 9.09
C ASP A 94 3.94 8.19 9.58
N TYR A 95 2.94 7.32 9.69
CA TYR A 95 1.58 7.68 10.08
C TYR A 95 1.30 7.51 11.57
N ARG A 96 2.30 7.17 12.38
CA ARG A 96 2.11 6.91 13.80
C ARG A 96 1.43 8.07 14.53
N ASP A 97 1.80 9.30 14.22
CA ASP A 97 1.28 10.50 14.86
C ASP A 97 0.34 11.30 13.95
N ARG A 98 -0.24 10.65 12.94
CA ARG A 98 -1.15 11.27 11.99
C ARG A 98 -2.45 10.50 11.88
N ASP A 99 -3.54 11.22 11.56
CA ASP A 99 -4.78 10.57 11.16
C ASP A 99 -4.65 10.03 9.73
N PHE A 100 -5.29 8.91 9.49
CA PHE A 100 -5.39 8.31 8.16
C PHE A 100 -6.81 7.76 7.98
N THR A 101 -7.21 7.53 6.74
CA THR A 101 -8.56 7.07 6.43
C THR A 101 -8.89 5.79 7.19
N GLY A 102 -9.95 5.83 7.99
CA GLY A 102 -10.40 4.70 8.81
C GLY A 102 -9.70 4.58 10.15
N SER A 103 -8.88 5.57 10.55
CA SER A 103 -8.14 5.53 11.82
C SER A 103 -9.05 5.52 13.06
N ASP A 104 -10.30 5.95 12.91
CA ASP A 104 -11.31 5.97 13.96
C ASP A 104 -12.11 4.66 14.07
N LEU A 105 -11.89 3.71 13.17
CA LEU A 105 -12.55 2.41 13.22
C LEU A 105 -11.97 1.54 14.33
N PRO A 106 -12.78 0.63 14.92
CA PRO A 106 -12.31 -0.25 16.00
C PRO A 106 -11.48 -1.43 15.47
N ILE A 107 -10.43 -1.14 14.75
CA ILE A 107 -9.51 -2.11 14.19
C ILE A 107 -8.13 -1.84 14.78
N GLU A 108 -7.45 -2.88 15.29
CA GLU A 108 -6.10 -2.75 15.79
C GLU A 108 -5.18 -2.25 14.68
N VAL A 109 -4.36 -1.25 14.97
CA VAL A 109 -3.38 -0.71 14.03
C VAL A 109 -1.98 -1.09 14.48
N GLN A 110 -1.19 -1.66 13.59
CA GLN A 110 0.22 -1.92 13.81
C GLN A 110 1.03 -1.22 12.73
N TYR A 111 2.18 -0.70 13.12
CA TYR A 111 3.03 0.08 12.22
C TYR A 111 4.15 -0.78 11.66
N THR A 112 4.39 -0.65 10.35
CA THR A 112 5.48 -1.34 9.68
C THR A 112 6.73 -0.46 9.68
N SER A 113 7.89 -1.07 9.83
CA SER A 113 9.14 -0.34 9.94
C SER A 113 9.59 0.20 8.58
N ARG A 114 10.38 1.28 8.62
CA ARG A 114 11.06 1.84 7.46
C ARG A 114 12.57 1.85 7.67
N GLN A 115 13.11 0.70 8.05
CA GLN A 115 14.53 0.55 8.29
C GLN A 115 15.36 0.47 6.99
N HIS A 116 14.69 0.48 5.84
CA HIS A 116 15.33 0.47 4.52
C HIS A 116 15.18 1.84 3.85
N SER A 117 16.03 2.10 2.85
CA SER A 117 16.00 3.33 2.06
C SER A 117 15.23 3.19 0.75
N PHE A 118 14.54 2.08 0.56
CA PHE A 118 13.79 1.82 -0.69
C PHE A 118 12.54 2.70 -0.78
N SER A 119 12.35 3.37 -1.90
CA SER A 119 11.16 4.17 -2.17
C SER A 119 10.95 4.36 -3.67
N SER A 120 9.71 4.66 -4.06
CA SER A 120 9.40 4.98 -5.47
C SER A 120 10.10 6.27 -5.91
N SER A 121 10.15 7.27 -5.02
CA SER A 121 10.85 8.53 -5.31
C SER A 121 12.34 8.33 -5.49
N GLY A 122 12.96 7.52 -4.64
CA GLY A 122 14.37 7.17 -4.74
C GLY A 122 14.68 6.40 -6.03
N LEU A 123 13.78 5.49 -6.42
CA LEU A 123 13.93 4.73 -7.65
C LEU A 123 13.84 5.62 -8.88
N ARG A 124 12.88 6.54 -8.91
CA ARG A 124 12.73 7.52 -9.99
C ARG A 124 13.98 8.39 -10.14
N LYS A 125 14.53 8.83 -9.01
CA LYS A 125 15.76 9.62 -8.99
C LYS A 125 16.94 8.84 -9.57
N ARG A 126 17.08 7.56 -9.23
CA ARG A 126 18.13 6.70 -9.76
C ARG A 126 18.02 6.54 -11.27
N ILE A 127 16.81 6.39 -11.80
CA ILE A 127 16.57 6.30 -13.24
C ILE A 127 16.98 7.62 -13.92
N GLU A 128 16.55 8.75 -13.39
CA GLU A 128 16.90 10.08 -13.90
C GLU A 128 18.41 10.29 -13.93
N GLU A 129 19.12 9.93 -12.87
CA GLU A 129 20.58 10.05 -12.80
C GLU A 129 21.29 9.18 -13.85
N ASN A 130 20.76 8.00 -14.13
CA ASN A 130 21.33 7.10 -15.13
C ASN A 130 21.09 7.57 -16.57
N GLU A 131 20.08 8.40 -16.82
CA GLU A 131 19.78 8.95 -18.14
C GLU A 131 20.57 10.22 -18.46
N LYS A 132 21.24 10.82 -17.48
CA LYS A 132 22.02 12.03 -17.71
C LYS A 132 23.29 11.71 -18.50
N PRO A 133 23.63 12.53 -19.51
CA PRO A 133 24.89 12.35 -20.25
C PRO A 133 26.08 12.55 -19.30
N HIS A 134 27.05 11.71 -19.48
CA HIS A 134 28.28 11.76 -18.71
C HIS A 134 29.29 12.72 -19.33
#